data_bfb768c5ab6bae6af1ca1c773c8b154a
#
_entry.id   bfb768c5ab6bae6af1ca1c773c8b154a
#
_cell.length_a   1.000
_cell.length_b   1.000
_cell.length_c   1.000
_cell.angle_alpha   90.00
_cell.angle_beta   90.00
_cell.angle_gamma   90.00
#
_symmetry.space_group_name_H-M   'P 1'
#
loop_
_entity.id
_entity.type
_entity.pdbx_description
1 polymer ?
#
loop_
_entity_poly.entity_id
_entity_poly.type
_entity_poly.pdbx_seq_one_letter_code
_entity_poly.pdbx_strand_id
1 'polypeptide(L)'
;MKEEDFSAFLQLQEQEEEVFKRERYLERLKKRIKELDHSINEILEEQAILIAELNQIIEAIREEDQKVRRCKENLKRCQEKAKFVKKVEEYKALLREKAKNEDCIIKGEQTLRELRQKRKAIEDRLQDKDKKKKLKRMEEEKEELIKEREEVERELKQQMEKLELLRASFSQDIVQEYERLKQAVGFPPIVKADIMGTCSSCGTKLPSMLYSKLIRGEKVRCPSCGKILY
;
A
#
# COMPACT_ATOMS: atom_id res chain seq x y z
N MET A 1 2.08 39.06 -31.78
CA MET A 1 0.96 38.24 -31.31
C MET A 1 -0.22 39.16 -31.13
N LYS A 2 -1.31 38.85 -31.80
CA LYS A 2 -2.55 39.62 -31.68
C LYS A 2 -3.13 39.39 -30.26
N GLU A 3 -3.97 40.31 -29.80
CA GLU A 3 -4.54 40.23 -28.45
C GLU A 3 -5.53 39.03 -28.31
N GLU A 4 -6.24 38.75 -29.39
CA GLU A 4 -7.15 37.63 -29.55
C GLU A 4 -6.41 36.27 -29.42
N ASP A 5 -5.24 36.11 -30.09
CA ASP A 5 -4.41 34.93 -30.02
C ASP A 5 -3.88 34.70 -28.59
N PHE A 6 -3.49 35.78 -27.91
CA PHE A 6 -3.02 35.70 -26.53
C PHE A 6 -4.11 35.25 -25.56
N SER A 7 -5.33 35.77 -25.72
CA SER A 7 -6.48 35.36 -24.92
C SER A 7 -6.80 33.88 -25.12
N ALA A 8 -6.76 33.38 -26.38
CA ALA A 8 -6.95 31.96 -26.69
C ALA A 8 -5.88 31.07 -26.03
N PHE A 9 -4.62 31.51 -26.08
CA PHE A 9 -3.52 30.78 -25.44
C PHE A 9 -3.67 30.69 -23.92
N LEU A 10 -4.11 31.77 -23.26
CA LEU A 10 -4.38 31.76 -21.83
C LEU A 10 -5.51 30.80 -21.47
N GLN A 11 -6.61 30.83 -22.25
CA GLN A 11 -7.73 29.90 -22.00
C GLN A 11 -7.33 28.42 -22.17
N LEU A 12 -6.55 28.10 -23.20
CA LEU A 12 -6.01 26.75 -23.41
C LEU A 12 -5.11 26.36 -22.25
N GLN A 13 -4.20 27.23 -21.85
CA GLN A 13 -3.29 26.95 -20.73
C GLN A 13 -4.03 26.73 -19.43
N GLU A 14 -5.01 27.59 -19.09
CA GLU A 14 -5.81 27.44 -17.86
C GLU A 14 -6.54 26.09 -17.81
N GLN A 15 -7.14 25.66 -18.92
CA GLN A 15 -7.78 24.35 -18.98
C GLN A 15 -6.78 23.21 -18.90
N GLU A 16 -5.64 23.29 -19.54
CA GLU A 16 -4.56 22.31 -19.44
C GLU A 16 -3.97 22.25 -18.02
N GLU A 17 -3.83 23.38 -17.33
CA GLU A 17 -3.39 23.42 -15.93
C GLU A 17 -4.35 22.69 -15.00
N GLU A 18 -5.67 22.82 -15.22
CA GLU A 18 -6.68 22.12 -14.45
C GLU A 18 -6.64 20.60 -14.71
N VAL A 19 -6.47 20.16 -15.95
CA VAL A 19 -6.26 18.76 -16.29
C VAL A 19 -5.00 18.23 -15.60
N PHE A 20 -3.88 18.93 -15.74
CA PHE A 20 -2.60 18.52 -15.16
C PHE A 20 -2.62 18.44 -13.62
N LYS A 21 -3.31 19.37 -12.95
CA LYS A 21 -3.50 19.32 -11.48
C LYS A 21 -4.25 18.05 -11.07
N ARG A 22 -5.33 17.70 -11.80
CA ARG A 22 -6.12 16.49 -11.53
C ARG A 22 -5.35 15.19 -11.81
N GLU A 23 -4.60 15.16 -12.92
CA GLU A 23 -3.73 14.02 -13.23
C GLU A 23 -2.70 13.77 -12.11
N ARG A 24 -2.02 14.82 -11.66
CA ARG A 24 -1.06 14.72 -10.56
C ARG A 24 -1.72 14.31 -9.24
N TYR A 25 -2.95 14.74 -9.00
CA TYR A 25 -3.70 14.34 -7.83
C TYR A 25 -4.10 12.85 -7.91
N LEU A 26 -4.59 12.42 -9.06
CA LEU A 26 -4.92 11.03 -9.33
C LEU A 26 -3.72 10.09 -9.14
N GLU A 27 -2.55 10.48 -9.63
CA GLU A 27 -1.32 9.70 -9.43
C GLU A 27 -0.94 9.58 -7.93
N ARG A 28 -1.15 10.64 -7.15
CA ARG A 28 -0.92 10.58 -5.69
C ARG A 28 -1.90 9.62 -5.00
N LEU A 29 -3.17 9.66 -5.37
CA LEU A 29 -4.18 8.72 -4.85
C LEU A 29 -3.83 7.26 -5.19
N LYS A 30 -3.50 7.00 -6.46
CA LYS A 30 -3.07 5.66 -6.91
C LYS A 30 -1.84 5.16 -6.15
N LYS A 31 -0.88 6.03 -5.91
CA LYS A 31 0.31 5.68 -5.13
C LYS A 31 -0.06 5.34 -3.68
N ARG A 32 -0.89 6.16 -3.03
CA ARG A 32 -1.33 5.93 -1.65
C ARG A 32 -2.12 4.63 -1.50
N ILE A 33 -3.02 4.33 -2.44
CA ILE A 33 -3.77 3.08 -2.47
C ILE A 33 -2.82 1.87 -2.57
N LYS A 34 -1.80 1.93 -3.42
CA LYS A 34 -0.79 0.85 -3.54
C LYS A 34 0.01 0.65 -2.26
N GLU A 35 0.38 1.74 -1.57
CA GLU A 35 1.10 1.67 -0.29
C GLU A 35 0.24 1.00 0.79
N LEU A 36 -1.06 1.33 0.85
CA LEU A 36 -2.00 0.68 1.76
C LEU A 36 -2.20 -0.79 1.41
N ASP A 37 -2.36 -1.13 0.13
CA ASP A 37 -2.46 -2.52 -0.33
C ASP A 37 -1.27 -3.35 0.10
N HIS A 38 -0.06 -2.82 -0.09
CA HIS A 38 1.16 -3.50 0.33
C HIS A 38 1.17 -3.76 1.84
N SER A 39 0.87 -2.73 2.63
CA SER A 39 0.86 -2.85 4.10
C SER A 39 -0.26 -3.77 4.62
N ILE A 40 -1.42 -3.80 3.98
CA ILE A 40 -2.52 -4.73 4.29
C ILE A 40 -2.08 -6.17 3.99
N ASN A 41 -1.50 -6.40 2.82
CA ASN A 41 -1.03 -7.73 2.41
C ASN A 41 0.06 -8.26 3.34
N GLU A 42 1.02 -7.44 3.77
CA GLU A 42 2.04 -7.84 4.75
C GLU A 42 1.41 -8.35 6.06
N ILE A 43 0.37 -7.66 6.57
CA ILE A 43 -0.33 -8.07 7.79
C ILE A 43 -1.09 -9.40 7.56
N LEU A 44 -1.75 -9.55 6.42
CA LEU A 44 -2.49 -10.76 6.07
C LEU A 44 -1.56 -11.96 5.86
N GLU A 45 -0.41 -11.78 5.24
CA GLU A 45 0.62 -12.81 5.07
C GLU A 45 1.18 -13.26 6.43
N GLU A 46 1.49 -12.31 7.33
CA GLU A 46 1.92 -12.65 8.70
C GLU A 46 0.86 -13.48 9.43
N GLN A 47 -0.42 -13.12 9.29
CA GLN A 47 -1.52 -13.87 9.88
C GLN A 47 -1.65 -15.26 9.28
N ALA A 48 -1.51 -15.40 7.97
CA ALA A 48 -1.57 -16.70 7.28
C ALA A 48 -0.44 -17.64 7.75
N ILE A 49 0.77 -17.13 7.93
CA ILE A 49 1.90 -17.91 8.48
C ILE A 49 1.58 -18.38 9.89
N LEU A 50 1.09 -17.49 10.77
CA LEU A 50 0.74 -17.85 12.15
C LEU A 50 -0.39 -18.89 12.21
N ILE A 51 -1.37 -18.81 11.32
CA ILE A 51 -2.44 -19.82 11.21
C ILE A 51 -1.88 -21.17 10.77
N ALA A 52 -0.96 -21.20 9.81
CA ALA A 52 -0.31 -22.43 9.37
C ALA A 52 0.50 -23.08 10.50
N GLU A 53 1.28 -22.30 11.25
CA GLU A 53 2.03 -22.77 12.42
C GLU A 53 1.09 -23.30 13.51
N LEU A 54 -0.02 -22.61 13.76
CA LEU A 54 -1.04 -23.04 14.73
C LEU A 54 -1.62 -24.40 14.36
N ASN A 55 -1.95 -24.61 13.10
CA ASN A 55 -2.48 -25.88 12.61
C ASN A 55 -1.47 -27.03 12.78
N GLN A 56 -0.19 -26.79 12.51
CA GLN A 56 0.88 -27.78 12.73
C GLN A 56 1.01 -28.15 14.21
N ILE A 57 0.95 -27.15 15.11
CA ILE A 57 1.02 -27.41 16.56
C ILE A 57 -0.21 -28.18 17.05
N ILE A 58 -1.40 -27.85 16.53
CA ILE A 58 -2.63 -28.59 16.88
C ILE A 58 -2.51 -30.06 16.50
N GLU A 59 -1.97 -30.35 15.32
CA GLU A 59 -1.80 -31.73 14.86
C GLU A 59 -0.72 -32.46 15.69
N ALA A 60 0.40 -31.82 16.00
CA ALA A 60 1.43 -32.37 16.89
C ALA A 60 0.89 -32.66 18.31
N ILE A 61 0.03 -31.81 18.85
CA ILE A 61 -0.65 -32.05 20.13
C ILE A 61 -1.52 -33.28 20.03
N ARG A 62 -2.28 -33.47 18.94
CA ARG A 62 -3.15 -34.62 18.72
C ARG A 62 -2.37 -35.94 18.66
N GLU A 63 -1.27 -35.92 17.90
CA GLU A 63 -0.40 -37.10 17.77
C GLU A 63 0.25 -37.49 19.11
N GLU A 64 0.81 -36.50 19.83
CA GLU A 64 1.46 -36.79 21.11
C GLU A 64 0.44 -37.21 22.19
N ASP A 65 -0.76 -36.64 22.21
CA ASP A 65 -1.83 -37.03 23.12
C ASP A 65 -2.26 -38.51 22.88
N GLN A 66 -2.36 -38.90 21.59
CA GLN A 66 -2.64 -40.31 21.24
C GLN A 66 -1.53 -41.25 21.71
N LYS A 67 -0.26 -40.84 21.56
CA LYS A 67 0.89 -41.62 22.01
C LYS A 67 0.88 -41.78 23.53
N VAL A 68 0.65 -40.69 24.27
CA VAL A 68 0.55 -40.73 25.73
C VAL A 68 -0.61 -41.63 26.18
N ARG A 69 -1.77 -41.57 25.51
CA ARG A 69 -2.91 -42.46 25.79
C ARG A 69 -2.54 -43.94 25.61
N ARG A 70 -1.89 -44.30 24.50
CA ARG A 70 -1.41 -45.67 24.25
C ARG A 70 -0.44 -46.12 25.33
N CYS A 71 0.52 -45.27 25.77
CA CYS A 71 1.43 -45.62 26.85
C CYS A 71 0.71 -45.80 28.19
N LYS A 72 -0.32 -45.02 28.50
CA LYS A 72 -1.16 -45.18 29.69
C LYS A 72 -1.95 -46.47 29.65
N GLU A 73 -2.53 -46.83 28.52
CA GLU A 73 -3.23 -48.14 28.35
C GLU A 73 -2.28 -49.34 28.51
N ASN A 74 -1.10 -49.28 27.89
CA ASN A 74 -0.08 -50.32 28.00
C ASN A 74 0.41 -50.42 29.43
N LEU A 75 0.64 -49.33 30.12
CA LEU A 75 1.01 -49.30 31.54
C LEU A 75 -0.04 -50.05 32.39
N LYS A 76 -1.33 -49.74 32.17
CA LYS A 76 -2.44 -50.44 32.86
C LYS A 76 -2.43 -51.94 32.58
N ARG A 77 -2.26 -52.34 31.31
CA ARG A 77 -2.14 -53.76 30.92
C ARG A 77 -0.94 -54.46 31.58
N CYS A 78 0.22 -53.81 31.67
CA CYS A 78 1.40 -54.33 32.36
C CYS A 78 1.13 -54.51 33.84
N GLN A 79 0.46 -53.57 34.50
CA GLN A 79 0.09 -53.68 35.92
C GLN A 79 -0.90 -54.80 36.19
N GLU A 80 -1.86 -55.03 35.31
CA GLU A 80 -2.82 -56.15 35.41
C GLU A 80 -2.12 -57.51 35.24
N LYS A 81 -1.28 -57.66 34.21
CA LYS A 81 -0.50 -58.91 33.97
C LYS A 81 0.43 -59.23 35.12
N ALA A 82 1.09 -58.23 35.71
CA ALA A 82 2.03 -58.37 36.81
C ALA A 82 1.40 -59.09 38.05
N LYS A 83 0.07 -58.99 38.21
CA LYS A 83 -0.66 -59.67 39.33
C LYS A 83 -0.73 -61.15 39.18
N PHE A 84 -0.59 -61.73 37.97
CA PHE A 84 -0.80 -63.12 37.66
C PHE A 84 0.48 -63.87 37.29
N VAL A 85 1.60 -63.18 37.10
CA VAL A 85 2.88 -63.75 36.67
C VAL A 85 3.56 -64.45 37.88
N LYS A 86 3.97 -65.71 37.66
CA LYS A 86 4.64 -66.54 38.67
C LYS A 86 6.16 -66.68 38.40
N LYS A 87 6.61 -66.48 37.15
CA LYS A 87 8.02 -66.65 36.77
C LYS A 87 8.80 -65.32 36.93
N VAL A 88 9.96 -65.42 37.56
CA VAL A 88 10.82 -64.25 37.86
C VAL A 88 11.27 -63.55 36.59
N GLU A 89 11.56 -64.22 35.49
CA GLU A 89 12.03 -63.64 34.22
C GLU A 89 10.91 -62.84 33.52
N GLU A 90 9.70 -63.39 33.52
CA GLU A 90 8.53 -62.73 32.97
C GLU A 90 8.19 -61.43 33.77
N TYR A 91 8.32 -61.55 35.09
CA TYR A 91 8.12 -60.36 35.95
C TYR A 91 9.15 -59.30 35.71
N LYS A 92 10.44 -59.65 35.55
CA LYS A 92 11.51 -58.69 35.16
C LYS A 92 11.24 -57.99 33.80
N ALA A 93 10.73 -58.77 32.81
CA ALA A 93 10.36 -58.20 31.51
C ALA A 93 9.21 -57.21 31.64
N LEU A 94 8.16 -57.50 32.39
CA LEU A 94 7.06 -56.59 32.66
C LEU A 94 7.49 -55.33 33.40
N LEU A 95 8.43 -55.44 34.34
CA LEU A 95 8.99 -54.24 35.02
C LEU A 95 9.72 -53.29 34.02
N ARG A 96 10.48 -53.88 33.06
CA ARG A 96 11.14 -53.07 32.02
C ARG A 96 10.12 -52.38 31.09
N GLU A 97 9.06 -53.10 30.71
CA GLU A 97 7.98 -52.57 29.88
C GLU A 97 7.20 -51.47 30.62
N LYS A 98 6.93 -51.68 31.91
CA LYS A 98 6.32 -50.67 32.79
C LYS A 98 7.17 -49.39 32.82
N ALA A 99 8.47 -49.50 33.11
CA ALA A 99 9.37 -48.35 33.15
C ALA A 99 9.40 -47.58 31.81
N LYS A 100 9.44 -48.30 30.65
CA LYS A 100 9.37 -47.66 29.33
C LYS A 100 8.07 -46.89 29.12
N ASN A 101 6.93 -47.40 29.56
CA ASN A 101 5.65 -46.75 29.41
C ASN A 101 5.55 -45.50 30.36
N GLU A 102 6.08 -45.60 31.58
CA GLU A 102 6.18 -44.50 32.54
C GLU A 102 7.04 -43.36 31.97
N ASP A 103 8.22 -43.67 31.42
CA ASP A 103 9.09 -42.69 30.74
C ASP A 103 8.40 -42.07 29.53
N CYS A 104 7.67 -42.87 28.73
CA CYS A 104 6.88 -42.38 27.60
C CYS A 104 5.81 -41.35 28.06
N ILE A 105 5.12 -41.64 29.16
CA ILE A 105 4.09 -40.74 29.70
C ILE A 105 4.71 -39.45 30.18
N ILE A 106 5.78 -39.53 30.98
CA ILE A 106 6.44 -38.34 31.53
C ILE A 106 6.94 -37.42 30.43
N LYS A 107 7.67 -37.98 29.44
CA LYS A 107 8.20 -37.20 28.31
C LYS A 107 7.07 -36.64 27.44
N GLY A 108 6.06 -37.45 27.15
CA GLY A 108 4.92 -37.00 26.35
C GLY A 108 4.11 -35.88 27.03
N GLU A 109 3.88 -36.00 28.33
CA GLU A 109 3.19 -34.92 29.08
C GLU A 109 4.00 -33.62 29.15
N GLN A 110 5.33 -33.72 29.20
CA GLN A 110 6.20 -32.54 29.09
C GLN A 110 6.09 -31.91 27.72
N THR A 111 6.22 -32.68 26.63
CA THR A 111 6.06 -32.21 25.25
C THR A 111 4.69 -31.57 25.04
N LEU A 112 3.63 -32.16 25.56
CA LEU A 112 2.26 -31.61 25.48
C LEU A 112 2.15 -30.24 26.18
N ARG A 113 2.82 -30.05 27.34
CA ARG A 113 2.83 -28.76 28.02
C ARG A 113 3.53 -27.70 27.17
N GLU A 114 4.68 -28.02 26.59
CA GLU A 114 5.44 -27.10 25.73
C GLU A 114 4.64 -26.73 24.46
N LEU A 115 4.02 -27.71 23.79
CA LEU A 115 3.19 -27.47 22.62
C LEU A 115 1.96 -26.61 22.94
N ARG A 116 1.31 -26.84 24.07
CA ARG A 116 0.17 -26.02 24.53
C ARG A 116 0.58 -24.60 24.85
N GLN A 117 1.78 -24.38 25.40
CA GLN A 117 2.31 -23.03 25.63
C GLN A 117 2.59 -22.31 24.30
N LYS A 118 3.22 -23.00 23.33
CA LYS A 118 3.44 -22.46 21.99
C LYS A 118 2.14 -22.08 21.29
N ARG A 119 1.16 -22.99 21.35
CA ARG A 119 -0.19 -22.77 20.82
C ARG A 119 -0.79 -21.48 21.39
N LYS A 120 -0.80 -21.34 22.71
CA LYS A 120 -1.34 -20.16 23.38
C LYS A 120 -0.64 -18.88 22.95
N ALA A 121 0.69 -18.88 22.86
CA ALA A 121 1.45 -17.73 22.41
C ALA A 121 1.08 -17.26 20.98
N ILE A 122 0.83 -18.22 20.07
CA ILE A 122 0.37 -17.91 18.70
C ILE A 122 -1.06 -17.40 18.72
N GLU A 123 -1.96 -18.02 19.48
CA GLU A 123 -3.35 -17.57 19.62
C GLU A 123 -3.42 -16.13 20.16
N ASP A 124 -2.59 -15.80 21.15
CA ASP A 124 -2.50 -14.44 21.70
C ASP A 124 -2.02 -13.42 20.63
N ARG A 125 -1.02 -13.79 19.81
CA ARG A 125 -0.56 -12.96 18.68
C ARG A 125 -1.64 -12.76 17.61
N LEU A 126 -2.43 -13.78 17.31
CA LEU A 126 -3.55 -13.69 16.35
C LEU A 126 -4.73 -12.87 16.90
N GLN A 127 -4.86 -12.79 18.23
CA GLN A 127 -5.92 -12.02 18.89
C GLN A 127 -5.52 -10.58 19.19
N ASP A 128 -4.32 -10.14 18.77
CA ASP A 128 -3.86 -8.77 18.97
C ASP A 128 -4.89 -7.74 18.45
N LYS A 129 -5.53 -7.09 19.42
CA LYS A 129 -6.60 -6.11 19.16
C LYS A 129 -6.10 -4.88 18.43
N ASP A 130 -4.86 -4.48 18.68
CA ASP A 130 -4.29 -3.29 18.06
C ASP A 130 -3.97 -3.54 16.59
N LYS A 131 -3.42 -4.73 16.27
CA LYS A 131 -3.23 -5.15 14.86
C LYS A 131 -4.55 -5.24 14.11
N LYS A 132 -5.59 -5.85 14.70
CA LYS A 132 -6.93 -5.93 14.08
C LYS A 132 -7.53 -4.54 13.85
N LYS A 133 -7.41 -3.64 14.82
CA LYS A 133 -7.89 -2.26 14.69
C LYS A 133 -7.12 -1.48 13.63
N LYS A 134 -5.81 -1.69 13.55
CA LYS A 134 -4.96 -1.09 12.51
C LYS A 134 -5.38 -1.56 11.12
N LEU A 135 -5.53 -2.87 10.92
CA LEU A 135 -5.96 -3.45 9.66
C LEU A 135 -7.29 -2.86 9.20
N LYS A 136 -8.29 -2.86 10.08
CA LYS A 136 -9.62 -2.31 9.77
C LYS A 136 -9.56 -0.84 9.35
N ARG A 137 -8.76 -0.01 10.04
CA ARG A 137 -8.58 1.41 9.66
C ARG A 137 -7.95 1.57 8.30
N MET A 138 -6.96 0.74 7.97
CA MET A 138 -6.29 0.78 6.66
C MET A 138 -7.23 0.34 5.54
N GLU A 139 -8.10 -0.64 5.78
CA GLU A 139 -9.12 -1.07 4.85
C GLU A 139 -10.16 0.04 4.62
N GLU A 140 -10.65 0.68 5.69
CA GLU A 140 -11.57 1.82 5.62
C GLU A 140 -10.95 2.99 4.85
N GLU A 141 -9.70 3.40 5.18
CA GLU A 141 -8.96 4.44 4.45
C GLU A 141 -8.81 4.11 2.96
N LYS A 142 -8.47 2.86 2.65
CA LYS A 142 -8.35 2.40 1.26
C LYS A 142 -9.68 2.51 0.49
N GLU A 143 -10.79 2.11 1.11
CA GLU A 143 -12.11 2.21 0.47
C GLU A 143 -12.51 3.68 0.20
N GLU A 144 -12.22 4.58 1.13
CA GLU A 144 -12.45 6.02 0.93
C GLU A 144 -11.61 6.57 -0.23
N LEU A 145 -10.32 6.24 -0.27
CA LEU A 145 -9.43 6.67 -1.36
C LEU A 145 -9.81 6.08 -2.72
N ILE A 146 -10.38 4.88 -2.77
CA ILE A 146 -10.88 4.28 -4.02
C ILE A 146 -12.08 5.09 -4.53
N LYS A 147 -13.02 5.45 -3.67
CA LYS A 147 -14.18 6.28 -4.04
C LYS A 147 -13.74 7.66 -4.54
N GLU A 148 -12.80 8.29 -3.83
CA GLU A 148 -12.24 9.59 -4.22
C GLU A 148 -11.51 9.50 -5.56
N ARG A 149 -10.72 8.44 -5.80
CA ARG A 149 -10.07 8.20 -7.09
C ARG A 149 -11.09 8.11 -8.23
N GLU A 150 -12.18 7.36 -8.04
CA GLU A 150 -13.23 7.22 -9.07
C GLU A 150 -13.95 8.54 -9.37
N GLU A 151 -14.10 9.40 -8.37
CA GLU A 151 -14.67 10.74 -8.55
C GLU A 151 -13.71 11.65 -9.32
N VAL A 152 -12.44 11.67 -8.94
CA VAL A 152 -11.39 12.43 -9.65
C VAL A 152 -11.21 11.93 -11.08
N GLU A 153 -11.29 10.62 -11.34
CA GLU A 153 -11.23 10.06 -12.70
C GLU A 153 -12.42 10.54 -13.56
N ARG A 154 -13.62 10.62 -12.99
CA ARG A 154 -14.79 11.17 -13.67
C ARG A 154 -14.64 12.67 -13.97
N GLU A 155 -14.16 13.44 -12.99
CA GLU A 155 -13.90 14.87 -13.17
C GLU A 155 -12.82 15.12 -14.22
N LEU A 156 -11.72 14.35 -14.18
CA LEU A 156 -10.64 14.43 -15.16
C LEU A 156 -11.17 14.22 -16.57
N LYS A 157 -12.00 13.20 -16.78
CA LYS A 157 -12.61 12.93 -18.07
C LYS A 157 -13.44 14.11 -18.57
N GLN A 158 -14.27 14.70 -17.69
CA GLN A 158 -15.07 15.86 -18.03
C GLN A 158 -14.20 17.08 -18.38
N GLN A 159 -13.09 17.29 -17.68
CA GLN A 159 -12.16 18.39 -17.99
C GLN A 159 -11.43 18.18 -19.31
N MET A 160 -11.03 16.94 -19.62
CA MET A 160 -10.44 16.60 -20.92
C MET A 160 -11.42 16.84 -22.08
N GLU A 161 -12.67 16.44 -21.92
CA GLU A 161 -13.73 16.72 -22.92
C GLU A 161 -13.92 18.26 -23.11
N LYS A 162 -13.93 19.03 -22.03
CA LYS A 162 -14.01 20.52 -22.11
C LYS A 162 -12.80 21.10 -22.83
N LEU A 163 -11.60 20.60 -22.54
CA LEU A 163 -10.38 21.04 -23.22
C LEU A 163 -10.43 20.74 -24.72
N GLU A 164 -10.91 19.55 -25.12
CA GLU A 164 -11.08 19.20 -26.52
C GLU A 164 -12.10 20.10 -27.24
N LEU A 165 -13.23 20.37 -26.61
CA LEU A 165 -14.24 21.31 -27.14
C LEU A 165 -13.66 22.73 -27.26
N LEU A 166 -12.89 23.18 -26.28
CA LEU A 166 -12.23 24.46 -26.34
C LEU A 166 -11.20 24.53 -27.49
N ARG A 167 -10.38 23.50 -27.65
CA ARG A 167 -9.44 23.39 -28.77
C ARG A 167 -10.15 23.42 -30.12
N ALA A 168 -11.29 22.74 -30.23
CA ALA A 168 -12.09 22.75 -31.46
C ALA A 168 -12.77 24.09 -31.75
N SER A 169 -12.95 24.96 -30.75
CA SER A 169 -13.53 26.30 -30.94
C SER A 169 -12.55 27.33 -31.52
N PHE A 170 -11.25 27.04 -31.44
CA PHE A 170 -10.21 27.91 -32.00
C PHE A 170 -9.79 27.47 -33.40
N SER A 171 -9.22 28.39 -34.18
CA SER A 171 -8.64 28.04 -35.47
C SER A 171 -7.45 27.08 -35.29
N GLN A 172 -7.25 26.20 -36.26
CA GLN A 172 -6.19 25.20 -36.23
C GLN A 172 -4.80 25.87 -36.13
N ASP A 173 -4.62 27.06 -36.73
CA ASP A 173 -3.36 27.81 -36.67
C ASP A 173 -3.04 28.24 -35.23
N ILE A 174 -4.03 28.77 -34.50
CA ILE A 174 -3.88 29.16 -33.09
C ILE A 174 -3.47 27.98 -32.22
N VAL A 175 -4.15 26.85 -32.36
CA VAL A 175 -3.84 25.63 -31.57
C VAL A 175 -2.44 25.13 -31.90
N GLN A 176 -2.05 25.08 -33.17
CA GLN A 176 -0.70 24.68 -33.57
C GLN A 176 0.39 25.61 -33.07
N GLU A 177 0.15 26.92 -33.11
CA GLU A 177 1.13 27.90 -32.60
C GLU A 177 1.29 27.79 -31.08
N TYR A 178 0.19 27.57 -30.35
CA TYR A 178 0.22 27.29 -28.91
C TYR A 178 1.03 26.02 -28.60
N GLU A 179 0.80 24.91 -29.33
CA GLU A 179 1.54 23.67 -29.13
C GLU A 179 3.03 23.82 -29.47
N ARG A 180 3.37 24.55 -30.55
CA ARG A 180 4.78 24.87 -30.87
C ARG A 180 5.45 25.67 -29.76
N LEU A 181 4.74 26.67 -29.22
CA LEU A 181 5.24 27.46 -28.10
C LEU A 181 5.48 26.59 -26.88
N LYS A 182 4.51 25.75 -26.54
CA LYS A 182 4.61 24.81 -25.42
C LYS A 182 5.78 23.81 -25.55
N GLN A 183 6.00 23.30 -26.77
CA GLN A 183 7.16 22.44 -27.05
C GLN A 183 8.49 23.17 -26.92
N ALA A 184 8.55 24.44 -27.35
CA ALA A 184 9.78 25.21 -27.33
C ALA A 184 10.22 25.63 -25.92
N VAL A 185 9.28 26.01 -25.05
CA VAL A 185 9.59 26.62 -23.74
C VAL A 185 9.11 25.80 -22.53
N GLY A 186 8.44 24.68 -22.76
CA GLY A 186 7.81 23.86 -21.73
C GLY A 186 6.52 24.43 -21.18
N PHE A 187 5.78 23.60 -20.46
CA PHE A 187 4.51 23.97 -19.83
C PHE A 187 4.73 24.58 -18.43
N PRO A 188 4.00 25.62 -18.02
CA PRO A 188 3.12 26.50 -18.82
C PRO A 188 3.94 27.44 -19.72
N PRO A 189 3.52 27.68 -20.99
CA PRO A 189 4.27 28.56 -21.89
C PRO A 189 4.11 30.06 -21.60
N ILE A 190 3.04 30.44 -20.91
CA ILE A 190 2.73 31.84 -20.54
C ILE A 190 2.75 31.95 -19.02
N VAL A 191 3.46 32.91 -18.49
CA VAL A 191 3.61 33.08 -17.04
C VAL A 191 3.55 34.57 -16.68
N LYS A 192 3.17 34.90 -15.46
CA LYS A 192 3.20 36.26 -14.95
C LYS A 192 4.63 36.68 -14.61
N ALA A 193 4.93 37.95 -14.80
CA ALA A 193 6.05 38.55 -14.10
C ALA A 193 5.58 38.99 -12.71
N ASP A 194 6.48 38.94 -11.72
CA ASP A 194 6.18 39.52 -10.41
C ASP A 194 6.29 41.07 -10.45
N ILE A 195 5.82 41.71 -9.39
CA ILE A 195 5.87 43.16 -9.23
C ILE A 195 7.30 43.74 -9.20
N MET A 196 8.30 42.91 -9.00
CA MET A 196 9.72 43.29 -9.01
C MET A 196 10.37 43.08 -10.37
N GLY A 197 9.59 42.69 -11.38
CA GLY A 197 10.08 42.43 -12.72
C GLY A 197 10.87 41.12 -12.85
N THR A 198 10.48 40.09 -12.07
CA THR A 198 11.10 38.75 -12.11
C THR A 198 10.18 37.78 -12.83
N CYS A 199 10.74 36.92 -13.66
CA CYS A 199 9.98 35.84 -14.30
C CYS A 199 9.57 34.79 -13.26
N SER A 200 8.26 34.57 -13.07
CA SER A 200 7.74 33.61 -12.09
C SER A 200 8.12 32.14 -12.38
N SER A 201 8.58 31.81 -13.60
CA SER A 201 8.98 30.47 -13.99
C SER A 201 10.45 30.14 -13.69
N CYS A 202 11.37 31.06 -14.01
CA CYS A 202 12.82 30.78 -13.89
C CYS A 202 13.55 31.70 -12.89
N GLY A 203 12.85 32.63 -12.24
CA GLY A 203 13.43 33.57 -11.27
C GLY A 203 14.34 34.64 -11.85
N THR A 204 14.48 34.72 -13.16
CA THR A 204 15.36 35.70 -13.80
C THR A 204 14.75 37.08 -13.72
N LYS A 205 15.53 38.09 -13.26
CA LYS A 205 15.16 39.50 -13.27
C LYS A 205 15.20 40.04 -14.70
N LEU A 206 14.14 40.70 -15.11
CA LEU A 206 14.02 41.24 -16.46
C LEU A 206 14.87 42.51 -16.61
N PRO A 207 15.49 42.72 -17.77
CA PRO A 207 16.07 44.02 -18.13
C PRO A 207 15.03 45.13 -18.06
N SER A 208 15.44 46.32 -17.63
CA SER A 208 14.55 47.46 -17.42
C SER A 208 13.69 47.81 -18.66
N MET A 209 14.24 47.65 -19.86
CA MET A 209 13.51 47.85 -21.10
C MET A 209 12.35 46.87 -21.29
N LEU A 210 12.54 45.56 -20.97
CA LEU A 210 11.49 44.56 -21.06
C LEU A 210 10.45 44.77 -19.98
N TYR A 211 10.88 45.08 -18.78
CA TYR A 211 9.98 45.39 -17.67
C TYR A 211 9.12 46.61 -17.95
N SER A 212 9.67 47.69 -18.53
CA SER A 212 8.91 48.87 -18.95
C SER A 212 7.85 48.55 -20.01
N LYS A 213 8.11 47.57 -20.89
CA LYS A 213 7.11 47.08 -21.86
C LYS A 213 5.97 46.35 -21.16
N LEU A 214 6.29 45.47 -20.19
CA LEU A 214 5.27 44.77 -19.39
C LEU A 214 4.35 45.72 -18.64
N ILE A 215 4.90 46.77 -18.01
CA ILE A 215 4.09 47.80 -17.31
C ILE A 215 3.12 48.50 -18.26
N ARG A 216 3.49 48.65 -19.54
CA ARG A 216 2.62 49.20 -20.59
C ARG A 216 1.60 48.19 -21.14
N GLY A 217 1.55 46.95 -20.59
CA GLY A 217 0.65 45.90 -21.04
C GLY A 217 1.15 45.11 -22.25
N GLU A 218 2.41 45.33 -22.69
CA GLU A 218 2.99 44.57 -23.79
C GLU A 218 3.44 43.19 -23.32
N LYS A 219 3.18 42.14 -24.10
CA LYS A 219 3.64 40.77 -23.84
C LYS A 219 5.10 40.65 -24.29
N VAL A 220 5.99 40.16 -23.42
CA VAL A 220 7.42 40.02 -23.71
C VAL A 220 7.90 38.60 -23.51
N ARG A 221 8.97 38.19 -24.16
CA ARG A 221 9.60 36.91 -23.93
C ARG A 221 10.68 37.03 -22.85
N CYS A 222 10.68 36.08 -21.91
CA CYS A 222 11.76 35.98 -20.94
C CYS A 222 13.08 35.69 -21.64
N PRO A 223 14.16 36.47 -21.42
CA PRO A 223 15.43 36.28 -22.11
C PRO A 223 16.15 34.98 -21.67
N SER A 224 15.79 34.39 -20.54
CA SER A 224 16.38 33.20 -20.00
C SER A 224 15.63 31.93 -20.41
N CYS A 225 14.32 31.85 -20.16
CA CYS A 225 13.55 30.62 -20.39
C CYS A 225 12.64 30.67 -21.63
N GLY A 226 12.56 31.80 -22.32
CA GLY A 226 11.78 31.97 -23.55
C GLY A 226 10.27 32.08 -23.39
N LYS A 227 9.73 31.85 -22.17
CA LYS A 227 8.28 31.91 -21.89
C LYS A 227 7.73 33.32 -22.09
N ILE A 228 6.46 33.40 -22.47
CA ILE A 228 5.77 34.69 -22.64
C ILE A 228 5.39 35.22 -21.26
N LEU A 229 5.73 36.46 -21.00
CA LEU A 229 5.41 37.21 -19.80
C LEU A 229 4.31 38.25 -20.06
N TYR A 230 3.40 38.39 -19.07
CA TYR A 230 2.35 39.38 -19.05
C TYR A 230 2.14 39.94 -17.66
#